data_b7bfc7e5e20bcb36ccda63ddf0a0971c
#
_entry.id   b7bfc7e5e20bcb36ccda63ddf0a0971c
#
_cell.length_a   1.000
_cell.length_b   1.000
_cell.length_c   1.000
_cell.angle_alpha   90.00
_cell.angle_beta   90.00
_cell.angle_gamma   90.00
#
_symmetry.space_group_name_H-M   'P 1'
#
loop_
_entity.id
_entity.type
_entity.pdbx_description
1 polymer ?
#
loop_
_entity_poly.entity_id
_entity_poly.type
_entity_poly.pdbx_seq_one_letter_code
_entity_poly.pdbx_strand_id
1 'polypeptide(L)'
;MKTLIIIPARWESTRLPGKPLAMIGDKPMIQHTWERACESNADEVIIACDSKIVYDAATKFGAKVIWTPAADTGTERVIGVQEIEAADFVINVQGDEPFINPKDINEVIKIVHNHPDKVATVRTDLIGNEGKDPNVVKAICNAIGLVGMFTRSSIYMRTNFAYKHIGIYGYSSKVLNKISSLEPTESSVKDSLEQLTWMDNNIPIIASWTSYKSLGVDTKEDLKNANDFYKTIHN
;
A
#
# COMPACT_ATOMS: atom_id res chain seq x y z
N MET A 1 17.34 0.62 15.00
CA MET A 1 16.88 0.99 13.64
C MET A 1 15.40 1.35 13.75
N LYS A 2 15.04 2.58 13.39
CA LYS A 2 13.66 3.07 13.49
C LYS A 2 12.88 2.69 12.22
N THR A 3 11.74 2.02 12.38
CA THR A 3 10.82 1.64 11.30
C THR A 3 9.51 2.40 11.46
N LEU A 4 9.17 3.23 10.48
CA LEU A 4 7.89 3.96 10.44
C LEU A 4 6.92 3.29 9.49
N ILE A 5 5.65 3.23 9.88
CA ILE A 5 4.55 3.07 8.93
C ILE A 5 3.99 4.44 8.61
N ILE A 6 3.83 4.71 7.32
CA ILE A 6 3.18 5.92 6.84
C ILE A 6 1.96 5.51 6.01
N ILE A 7 0.79 6.04 6.36
CA ILE A 7 -0.48 5.78 5.71
C ILE A 7 -0.90 7.05 4.96
N PRO A 8 -0.69 7.12 3.63
CA PRO A 8 -1.12 8.27 2.84
C PRO A 8 -2.65 8.33 2.76
N ALA A 9 -3.22 9.49 3.05
CA ALA A 9 -4.65 9.74 3.05
C ALA A 9 -4.97 11.05 2.34
N ARG A 10 -5.35 10.99 1.04
CA ARG A 10 -5.82 12.16 0.30
C ARG A 10 -7.34 12.25 0.38
N TRP A 11 -7.83 13.48 0.55
CA TRP A 11 -9.29 13.73 0.55
C TRP A 11 -9.92 13.53 -0.82
N GLU A 12 -9.25 14.02 -1.85
CA GLU A 12 -9.76 13.95 -3.22
C GLU A 12 -9.64 12.53 -3.78
N SER A 13 -10.78 11.96 -4.10
CA SER A 13 -10.91 10.68 -4.78
C SER A 13 -12.06 10.76 -5.76
N THR A 14 -11.80 10.53 -7.03
CA THR A 14 -12.80 10.62 -8.11
C THR A 14 -13.82 9.48 -8.05
N ARG A 15 -13.37 8.26 -7.75
CA ARG A 15 -14.21 7.05 -7.71
C ARG A 15 -15.04 6.93 -6.42
N LEU A 16 -14.53 7.44 -5.31
CA LEU A 16 -15.18 7.42 -3.99
C LEU A 16 -14.86 8.73 -3.25
N PRO A 17 -15.63 9.80 -3.44
CA PRO A 17 -15.39 11.08 -2.77
C PRO A 17 -15.35 10.95 -1.25
N GLY A 18 -14.35 11.59 -0.60
CA GLY A 18 -14.13 11.47 0.84
C GLY A 18 -13.68 10.08 1.30
N LYS A 19 -13.07 9.31 0.42
CA LYS A 19 -12.67 7.91 0.60
C LYS A 19 -12.07 7.59 1.98
N PRO A 20 -11.11 8.34 2.53
CA PRO A 20 -10.51 8.01 3.84
C PRO A 20 -11.52 7.96 4.99
N LEU A 21 -12.59 8.76 4.90
CA LEU A 21 -13.62 8.84 5.94
C LEU A 21 -14.91 8.07 5.57
N ALA A 22 -14.91 7.30 4.50
CA ALA A 22 -16.01 6.39 4.19
C ALA A 22 -16.17 5.34 5.30
N MET A 23 -17.41 5.16 5.78
CA MET A 23 -17.67 4.32 6.94
C MET A 23 -17.66 2.83 6.58
N ILE A 24 -16.93 2.04 7.37
CA ILE A 24 -16.99 0.58 7.36
C ILE A 24 -17.40 0.17 8.78
N GLY A 25 -18.62 -0.35 8.91
CA GLY A 25 -19.23 -0.54 10.22
C GLY A 25 -19.38 0.78 10.97
N ASP A 26 -18.79 0.87 12.14
CA ASP A 26 -18.87 2.01 13.06
C ASP A 26 -17.67 2.98 12.99
N LYS A 27 -16.66 2.68 12.12
CA LYS A 27 -15.41 3.46 12.02
C LYS A 27 -15.14 3.91 10.59
N PRO A 28 -14.45 5.06 10.40
CA PRO A 28 -13.98 5.45 9.08
C PRO A 28 -12.90 4.48 8.56
N MET A 29 -12.83 4.30 7.26
CA MET A 29 -11.90 3.38 6.60
C MET A 29 -10.44 3.59 7.03
N ILE A 30 -9.98 4.84 7.09
CA ILE A 30 -8.60 5.15 7.50
C ILE A 30 -8.29 4.71 8.93
N GLN A 31 -9.29 4.68 9.83
CA GLN A 31 -9.12 4.21 11.20
C GLN A 31 -8.89 2.70 11.24
N HIS A 32 -9.62 1.92 10.44
CA HIS A 32 -9.38 0.49 10.30
C HIS A 32 -7.95 0.21 9.84
N THR A 33 -7.50 0.89 8.78
CA THR A 33 -6.14 0.73 8.27
C THR A 33 -5.10 1.08 9.33
N TRP A 34 -5.31 2.19 10.05
CA TRP A 34 -4.41 2.64 11.11
C TRP A 34 -4.36 1.65 12.29
N GLU A 35 -5.52 1.18 12.77
CA GLU A 35 -5.59 0.18 13.85
C GLU A 35 -4.85 -1.10 13.47
N ARG A 36 -5.05 -1.61 12.24
CA ARG A 36 -4.33 -2.77 11.73
C ARG A 36 -2.82 -2.54 11.65
N ALA A 37 -2.40 -1.37 11.20
CA ALA A 37 -0.99 -1.00 11.16
C ALA A 37 -0.36 -0.93 12.57
N CYS A 38 -1.09 -0.43 13.56
CA CYS A 38 -0.64 -0.38 14.96
C CYS A 38 -0.45 -1.76 15.61
N GLU A 39 -1.06 -2.82 15.05
CA GLU A 39 -0.83 -4.21 15.51
C GLU A 39 0.49 -4.82 14.98
N SER A 40 1.22 -4.11 14.13
CA SER A 40 2.50 -4.56 13.58
C SER A 40 3.68 -4.26 14.49
N ASN A 41 4.88 -4.73 14.07
CA ASN A 41 6.14 -4.52 14.80
C ASN A 41 6.85 -3.20 14.42
N ALA A 42 6.16 -2.23 13.83
CA ALA A 42 6.74 -0.93 13.54
C ALA A 42 6.87 -0.09 14.83
N ASP A 43 7.87 0.81 14.87
CA ASP A 43 8.08 1.68 16.03
C ASP A 43 7.02 2.78 16.14
N GLU A 44 6.47 3.22 15.00
CA GLU A 44 5.48 4.29 14.95
C GLU A 44 4.61 4.20 13.69
N VAL A 45 3.34 4.60 13.80
CA VAL A 45 2.37 4.66 12.69
C VAL A 45 1.87 6.09 12.54
N ILE A 46 2.01 6.64 11.32
CA ILE A 46 1.69 8.03 10.99
C ILE A 46 0.69 8.08 9.84
N ILE A 47 -0.36 8.88 9.98
CA ILE A 47 -1.26 9.21 8.88
C ILE A 47 -0.76 10.50 8.22
N ALA A 48 -0.48 10.46 6.93
CA ALA A 48 -0.05 11.60 6.13
C ALA A 48 -1.20 12.14 5.28
N CYS A 49 -1.65 13.36 5.52
CA CYS A 49 -2.82 13.91 4.82
C CYS A 49 -2.63 15.37 4.38
N ASP A 50 -3.45 15.78 3.41
CA ASP A 50 -3.52 17.14 2.85
C ASP A 50 -4.88 17.83 3.12
N SER A 51 -5.68 17.26 3.99
CA SER A 51 -7.03 17.77 4.28
C SER A 51 -7.28 17.93 5.77
N LYS A 52 -7.76 19.13 6.16
CA LYS A 52 -8.13 19.41 7.54
C LYS A 52 -9.21 18.45 8.07
N ILE A 53 -10.12 18.01 7.20
CA ILE A 53 -11.20 17.09 7.57
C ILE A 53 -10.61 15.73 7.99
N VAL A 54 -9.65 15.21 7.20
CA VAL A 54 -8.96 13.95 7.51
C VAL A 54 -8.08 14.13 8.75
N TYR A 55 -7.34 15.24 8.84
CA TYR A 55 -6.49 15.56 9.98
C TYR A 55 -7.28 15.55 11.31
N ASP A 56 -8.38 16.31 11.34
CA ASP A 56 -9.22 16.44 12.54
C ASP A 56 -9.87 15.10 12.92
N ALA A 57 -10.30 14.31 11.92
CA ALA A 57 -10.88 12.99 12.16
C ALA A 57 -9.84 12.00 12.70
N ALA A 58 -8.65 11.95 12.10
CA ALA A 58 -7.60 11.02 12.51
C ALA A 58 -7.04 11.36 13.90
N THR A 59 -6.89 12.64 14.22
CA THR A 59 -6.47 13.07 15.55
C THR A 59 -7.48 12.68 16.65
N LYS A 60 -8.80 12.67 16.34
CA LYS A 60 -9.84 12.30 17.30
C LYS A 60 -9.76 10.85 17.76
N PHE A 61 -9.34 9.92 16.90
CA PHE A 61 -9.14 8.53 17.31
C PHE A 61 -7.70 8.22 17.78
N GLY A 62 -6.86 9.26 17.96
CA GLY A 62 -5.55 9.16 18.61
C GLY A 62 -4.38 8.88 17.67
N ALA A 63 -4.56 8.96 16.36
CA ALA A 63 -3.46 8.78 15.41
C ALA A 63 -2.50 10.00 15.46
N LYS A 64 -1.19 9.73 15.31
CA LYS A 64 -0.23 10.77 14.92
C LYS A 64 -0.48 11.13 13.46
N VAL A 65 -0.73 12.43 13.22
CA VAL A 65 -1.03 12.94 11.88
C VAL A 65 0.00 13.97 11.48
N ILE A 66 0.53 13.84 10.28
CA ILE A 66 1.41 14.84 9.68
C ILE A 66 0.71 15.45 8.47
N TRP A 67 0.65 16.79 8.46
CA TRP A 67 0.20 17.54 7.30
C TRP A 67 1.25 17.50 6.22
N THR A 68 0.86 17.11 5.01
CA THR A 68 1.73 17.11 3.83
C THR A 68 1.15 18.02 2.75
N PRO A 69 1.98 18.62 1.91
CA PRO A 69 1.50 19.27 0.69
C PRO A 69 0.68 18.32 -0.20
N ALA A 70 -0.01 18.85 -1.18
CA ALA A 70 -0.59 18.04 -2.24
C ALA A 70 0.52 17.21 -2.90
N ALA A 71 0.25 15.94 -3.14
CA ALA A 71 1.17 15.00 -3.76
C ALA A 71 0.42 14.18 -4.81
N ASP A 72 1.04 13.92 -5.94
CA ASP A 72 0.42 13.18 -7.05
C ASP A 72 0.30 11.69 -6.72
N THR A 73 1.26 11.15 -5.96
CA THR A 73 1.29 9.74 -5.55
C THR A 73 1.33 9.55 -4.03
N GLY A 74 0.97 8.33 -3.60
CA GLY A 74 1.14 7.94 -2.20
C GLY A 74 2.61 7.94 -1.78
N THR A 75 3.52 7.54 -2.66
CA THR A 75 4.96 7.48 -2.39
C THR A 75 5.57 8.87 -2.20
N GLU A 76 5.19 9.87 -2.99
CA GLU A 76 5.63 11.26 -2.77
C GLU A 76 5.24 11.78 -1.38
N ARG A 77 4.01 11.46 -0.95
CA ARG A 77 3.54 11.83 0.39
C ARG A 77 4.33 11.14 1.49
N VAL A 78 4.69 9.88 1.28
CA VAL A 78 5.53 9.10 2.20
C VAL A 78 6.93 9.72 2.31
N ILE A 79 7.53 10.15 1.19
CA ILE A 79 8.82 10.83 1.16
C ILE A 79 8.78 12.11 1.99
N GLY A 80 7.77 12.96 1.81
CA GLY A 80 7.62 14.19 2.58
C GLY A 80 7.55 13.97 4.10
N VAL A 81 6.95 12.87 4.56
CA VAL A 81 6.92 12.51 5.99
C VAL A 81 8.27 11.96 6.45
N GLN A 82 8.93 11.14 5.65
CA GLN A 82 10.23 10.56 5.99
C GLN A 82 11.31 11.65 6.17
N GLU A 83 11.25 12.73 5.39
CA GLU A 83 12.14 13.90 5.54
C GLU A 83 11.95 14.61 6.89
N ILE A 84 10.71 14.61 7.44
CA ILE A 84 10.41 15.24 8.73
C ILE A 84 10.81 14.32 9.91
N GLU A 85 10.51 13.03 9.82
CA GLU A 85 10.57 12.10 10.96
C GLU A 85 11.86 11.28 11.04
N ALA A 86 12.70 11.31 10.07
CA ALA A 86 13.97 10.56 9.95
C ALA A 86 13.85 9.10 10.47
N ALA A 87 13.73 8.17 9.56
CA ALA A 87 13.65 6.74 9.86
C ALA A 87 14.70 5.96 9.08
N ASP A 88 15.09 4.78 9.58
CA ASP A 88 15.95 3.87 8.83
C ASP A 88 15.17 3.11 7.76
N PHE A 89 13.92 2.75 8.10
CA PHE A 89 12.99 2.02 7.22
C PHE A 89 11.61 2.65 7.25
N VAL A 90 10.95 2.63 6.11
CA VAL A 90 9.60 3.15 5.91
C VAL A 90 8.73 2.10 5.24
N ILE A 91 7.54 1.89 5.81
CA ILE A 91 6.51 1.04 5.24
C ILE A 91 5.34 1.94 4.80
N ASN A 92 5.02 1.91 3.52
CA ASN A 92 3.88 2.60 2.93
C ASN A 92 2.69 1.63 2.93
N VAL A 93 1.74 1.83 3.83
CA VAL A 93 0.47 1.09 3.86
C VAL A 93 -0.59 1.97 3.24
N GLN A 94 -1.22 1.51 2.16
CA GLN A 94 -2.24 2.30 1.47
C GLN A 94 -3.47 2.50 2.37
N GLY A 95 -3.97 3.73 2.46
CA GLY A 95 -5.09 4.10 3.33
C GLY A 95 -6.43 3.44 2.96
N ASP A 96 -6.49 2.80 1.80
CA ASP A 96 -7.63 2.06 1.27
C ASP A 96 -7.54 0.53 1.45
N GLU A 97 -6.65 0.07 2.33
CA GLU A 97 -6.52 -1.33 2.73
C GLU A 97 -7.01 -1.56 4.18
N PRO A 98 -8.31 -1.37 4.48
CA PRO A 98 -8.84 -1.40 5.85
C PRO A 98 -8.71 -2.75 6.55
N PHE A 99 -8.51 -3.81 5.78
CA PHE A 99 -8.35 -5.18 6.29
C PHE A 99 -6.94 -5.73 6.05
N ILE A 100 -5.93 -4.84 5.93
CA ILE A 100 -4.54 -5.30 5.80
C ILE A 100 -4.15 -6.21 6.97
N ASN A 101 -3.44 -7.29 6.69
CA ASN A 101 -3.01 -8.20 7.74
C ASN A 101 -1.70 -7.70 8.40
N PRO A 102 -1.66 -7.48 9.71
CA PRO A 102 -0.43 -7.07 10.41
C PRO A 102 0.75 -8.03 10.22
N LYS A 103 0.48 -9.32 9.99
CA LYS A 103 1.54 -10.29 9.68
C LYS A 103 2.21 -10.02 8.34
N ASP A 104 1.43 -9.54 7.35
CA ASP A 104 1.99 -9.18 6.04
C ASP A 104 2.82 -7.91 6.14
N ILE A 105 2.40 -6.93 6.98
CA ILE A 105 3.22 -5.76 7.31
C ILE A 105 4.54 -6.19 7.95
N ASN A 106 4.51 -7.13 8.91
CA ASN A 106 5.70 -7.64 9.58
C ASN A 106 6.64 -8.39 8.62
N GLU A 107 6.12 -9.13 7.63
CA GLU A 107 6.96 -9.75 6.60
C GLU A 107 7.62 -8.70 5.70
N VAL A 108 6.93 -7.60 5.35
CA VAL A 108 7.53 -6.48 4.61
C VAL A 108 8.66 -5.84 5.44
N ILE A 109 8.44 -5.57 6.73
CA ILE A 109 9.47 -5.05 7.66
C ILE A 109 10.69 -5.97 7.65
N LYS A 110 10.50 -7.27 7.83
CA LYS A 110 11.56 -8.26 7.85
C LYS A 110 12.35 -8.31 6.55
N ILE A 111 11.67 -8.23 5.40
CA ILE A 111 12.36 -8.23 4.09
C ILE A 111 13.24 -6.99 3.94
N VAL A 112 12.76 -5.78 4.25
CA VAL A 112 13.58 -4.58 4.09
C VAL A 112 14.75 -4.51 5.07
N HIS A 113 14.60 -5.07 6.28
CA HIS A 113 15.70 -5.19 7.23
C HIS A 113 16.80 -6.14 6.73
N ASN A 114 16.43 -7.25 6.09
CA ASN A 114 17.36 -8.23 5.54
C ASN A 114 17.92 -7.85 4.16
N HIS A 115 17.20 -7.03 3.40
CA HIS A 115 17.53 -6.61 2.03
C HIS A 115 17.33 -5.10 1.87
N PRO A 116 18.13 -4.25 2.54
CA PRO A 116 17.95 -2.80 2.56
C PRO A 116 18.22 -2.11 1.20
N ASP A 117 18.70 -2.85 0.22
CA ASP A 117 18.94 -2.44 -1.17
C ASP A 117 17.72 -2.65 -2.08
N LYS A 118 16.64 -3.24 -1.57
CA LYS A 118 15.44 -3.63 -2.33
C LYS A 118 14.18 -2.99 -1.77
N VAL A 119 13.16 -2.92 -2.62
CA VAL A 119 11.78 -2.66 -2.19
C VAL A 119 11.13 -3.99 -1.80
N ALA A 120 10.39 -4.01 -0.69
CA ALA A 120 9.56 -5.14 -0.31
C ALA A 120 8.09 -4.85 -0.62
N THR A 121 7.33 -5.88 -1.01
CA THR A 121 5.88 -5.83 -1.18
C THR A 121 5.25 -7.18 -0.88
N VAL A 122 3.94 -7.32 -1.09
CA VAL A 122 3.17 -8.55 -0.83
C VAL A 122 2.42 -8.99 -2.06
N ARG A 123 2.26 -10.31 -2.21
CA ARG A 123 1.50 -10.96 -3.25
C ARG A 123 0.61 -12.07 -2.68
N THR A 124 -0.52 -12.33 -3.32
CA THR A 124 -1.40 -13.46 -3.00
C THR A 124 -1.84 -14.17 -4.28
N ASP A 125 -2.45 -15.33 -4.15
CA ASP A 125 -2.92 -16.08 -5.31
C ASP A 125 -4.06 -15.35 -6.03
N LEU A 126 -4.02 -15.37 -7.36
CA LEU A 126 -5.13 -14.91 -8.19
C LEU A 126 -6.30 -15.89 -8.07
N ILE A 127 -7.51 -15.37 -7.86
CA ILE A 127 -8.74 -16.17 -7.75
C ILE A 127 -9.75 -15.80 -8.84
N GLY A 128 -10.54 -16.78 -9.28
CA GLY A 128 -11.61 -16.58 -10.24
C GLY A 128 -11.14 -15.86 -11.52
N ASN A 129 -11.71 -14.68 -11.76
CA ASN A 129 -11.42 -13.86 -12.94
C ASN A 129 -10.39 -12.75 -12.69
N GLU A 130 -9.76 -12.65 -11.52
CA GLU A 130 -8.81 -11.58 -11.18
C GLU A 130 -7.65 -11.45 -12.17
N GLY A 131 -7.21 -12.56 -12.78
CA GLY A 131 -6.18 -12.52 -13.84
C GLY A 131 -6.59 -11.72 -15.09
N LYS A 132 -7.89 -11.57 -15.33
CA LYS A 132 -8.44 -10.82 -16.47
C LYS A 132 -8.90 -9.42 -16.12
N ASP A 133 -9.05 -9.11 -14.82
CA ASP A 133 -9.53 -7.83 -14.34
C ASP A 133 -8.42 -6.76 -14.46
N PRO A 134 -8.60 -5.68 -15.22
CA PRO A 134 -7.62 -4.60 -15.33
C PRO A 134 -7.48 -3.76 -14.05
N ASN A 135 -8.44 -3.83 -13.12
CA ASN A 135 -8.32 -3.17 -11.82
C ASN A 135 -7.39 -3.92 -10.88
N VAL A 136 -7.22 -5.22 -11.08
CA VAL A 136 -6.28 -6.04 -10.32
C VAL A 136 -4.89 -5.92 -10.91
N VAL A 137 -3.93 -5.45 -10.13
CA VAL A 137 -2.51 -5.45 -10.50
C VAL A 137 -1.96 -6.87 -10.32
N LYS A 138 -1.36 -7.40 -11.37
CA LYS A 138 -0.69 -8.71 -11.35
C LYS A 138 0.81 -8.51 -11.20
N ALA A 139 1.42 -9.28 -10.29
CA ALA A 139 2.87 -9.39 -10.12
C ALA A 139 3.33 -10.74 -10.65
N ILE A 140 4.31 -10.74 -11.56
CA ILE A 140 4.96 -11.95 -12.05
C ILE A 140 6.28 -12.08 -11.30
N CYS A 141 6.41 -13.14 -10.50
CA CYS A 141 7.55 -13.33 -9.60
C CYS A 141 8.22 -14.68 -9.87
N ASN A 142 9.53 -14.75 -9.65
CA ASN A 142 10.23 -16.03 -9.60
C ASN A 142 9.95 -16.79 -8.28
N ALA A 143 10.55 -17.99 -8.15
CA ALA A 143 10.33 -18.85 -6.99
C ALA A 143 10.74 -18.23 -5.63
N ILE A 144 11.71 -17.31 -5.62
CA ILE A 144 12.16 -16.60 -4.41
C ILE A 144 11.44 -15.28 -4.15
N GLY A 145 10.40 -14.97 -4.96
CA GLY A 145 9.60 -13.75 -4.79
C GLY A 145 10.18 -12.50 -5.45
N LEU A 146 11.28 -12.59 -6.20
CA LEU A 146 11.79 -11.45 -6.97
C LEU A 146 10.81 -11.16 -8.11
N VAL A 147 10.32 -9.92 -8.17
CA VAL A 147 9.36 -9.47 -9.16
C VAL A 147 10.07 -9.17 -10.47
N GLY A 148 9.62 -9.81 -11.56
CA GLY A 148 10.08 -9.54 -12.90
C GLY A 148 9.17 -8.60 -13.70
N MET A 149 7.89 -8.47 -13.29
CA MET A 149 6.93 -7.61 -14.00
C MET A 149 5.74 -7.29 -13.11
N PHE A 150 5.20 -6.06 -13.24
CA PHE A 150 3.83 -5.73 -12.85
C PHE A 150 3.01 -5.39 -14.09
N THR A 151 1.73 -5.74 -14.07
CA THR A 151 0.84 -5.43 -15.19
C THR A 151 -0.63 -5.39 -14.79
N ARG A 152 -1.40 -4.54 -15.49
CA ARG A 152 -2.88 -4.55 -15.47
C ARG A 152 -3.46 -5.38 -16.62
N SER A 153 -2.64 -5.76 -17.59
CA SER A 153 -3.08 -6.56 -18.73
C SER A 153 -3.62 -7.92 -18.29
N SER A 154 -4.54 -8.47 -19.09
CA SER A 154 -5.08 -9.80 -18.86
C SER A 154 -3.98 -10.86 -18.97
N ILE A 155 -3.91 -11.74 -17.98
CA ILE A 155 -3.04 -12.91 -18.01
C ILE A 155 -3.90 -14.12 -18.30
N TYR A 156 -3.77 -14.66 -19.52
CA TYR A 156 -4.52 -15.84 -19.98
C TYR A 156 -3.84 -17.17 -19.64
N MET A 157 -2.55 -17.13 -19.33
CA MET A 157 -1.79 -18.34 -19.01
C MET A 157 -1.89 -18.64 -17.52
N ARG A 158 -2.21 -19.88 -17.17
CA ARG A 158 -1.97 -20.44 -15.85
C ARG A 158 -0.44 -20.56 -15.66
N THR A 159 0.18 -19.45 -15.31
CA THR A 159 1.57 -19.49 -14.89
C THR A 159 1.57 -19.61 -13.36
N ASN A 160 2.32 -20.58 -12.84
CA ASN A 160 2.54 -20.71 -11.37
C ASN A 160 3.34 -19.54 -10.80
N PHE A 161 3.52 -18.44 -11.55
CA PHE A 161 4.36 -17.29 -11.24
C PHE A 161 3.61 -15.96 -11.26
N ALA A 162 2.30 -15.97 -11.60
CA ALA A 162 1.46 -14.78 -11.61
C ALA A 162 0.59 -14.72 -10.35
N TYR A 163 0.63 -13.59 -9.67
CA TYR A 163 -0.02 -13.36 -8.38
C TYR A 163 -0.77 -12.03 -8.41
N LYS A 164 -1.75 -11.87 -7.53
CA LYS A 164 -2.34 -10.57 -7.22
C LYS A 164 -1.36 -9.80 -6.34
N HIS A 165 -1.06 -8.58 -6.72
CA HIS A 165 -0.28 -7.66 -5.91
C HIS A 165 -1.16 -7.00 -4.83
N ILE A 166 -0.63 -6.83 -3.62
CA ILE A 166 -1.24 -6.08 -2.52
C ILE A 166 -0.46 -4.78 -2.35
N GLY A 167 -1.17 -3.65 -2.30
CA GLY A 167 -0.61 -2.30 -2.30
C GLY A 167 0.06 -1.90 -0.99
N ILE A 168 1.08 -2.62 -0.57
CA ILE A 168 1.96 -2.28 0.54
C ILE A 168 3.41 -2.32 0.08
N TYR A 169 4.21 -1.35 0.51
CA TYR A 169 5.62 -1.29 0.15
C TYR A 169 6.49 -0.98 1.34
N GLY A 170 7.67 -1.58 1.38
CA GLY A 170 8.70 -1.28 2.35
C GLY A 170 9.99 -0.84 1.67
N TYR A 171 10.67 0.12 2.29
CA TYR A 171 11.91 0.70 1.78
C TYR A 171 12.89 0.94 2.93
N SER A 172 14.20 0.84 2.66
CA SER A 172 15.17 1.60 3.44
C SER A 172 15.12 3.08 3.06
N SER A 173 15.48 3.98 3.95
CA SER A 173 15.56 5.41 3.63
C SER A 173 16.48 5.69 2.45
N LYS A 174 17.56 4.91 2.27
CA LYS A 174 18.46 5.01 1.12
C LYS A 174 17.75 4.70 -0.21
N VAL A 175 16.93 3.64 -0.25
CA VAL A 175 16.15 3.27 -1.45
C VAL A 175 15.05 4.29 -1.69
N LEU A 176 14.36 4.75 -0.64
CA LEU A 176 13.31 5.76 -0.76
C LEU A 176 13.87 7.09 -1.29
N ASN A 177 15.03 7.52 -0.81
CA ASN A 177 15.72 8.71 -1.33
C ASN A 177 16.15 8.53 -2.80
N LYS A 178 16.53 7.32 -3.23
CA LYS A 178 16.78 7.06 -4.65
C LYS A 178 15.48 7.18 -5.46
N ILE A 179 14.38 6.61 -4.96
CA ILE A 179 13.06 6.69 -5.61
C ILE A 179 12.60 8.15 -5.77
N SER A 180 12.82 9.00 -4.76
CA SER A 180 12.40 10.41 -4.79
C SER A 180 13.03 11.26 -5.90
N SER A 181 14.14 10.80 -6.46
CA SER A 181 14.85 11.48 -7.55
C SER A 181 14.51 10.94 -8.95
N LEU A 182 13.60 9.97 -9.04
CA LEU A 182 13.24 9.35 -10.32
C LEU A 182 12.07 10.07 -10.97
N GLU A 183 12.21 10.32 -12.26
CA GLU A 183 11.09 10.78 -13.10
C GLU A 183 10.23 9.58 -13.54
N PRO A 184 8.90 9.73 -13.62
CA PRO A 184 8.02 8.69 -14.12
C PRO A 184 8.43 8.21 -15.51
N THR A 185 8.51 6.90 -15.71
CA THR A 185 8.84 6.30 -17.00
C THR A 185 7.59 6.16 -17.89
N GLU A 186 7.77 5.98 -19.20
CA GLU A 186 6.66 5.79 -20.14
C GLU A 186 5.77 4.61 -19.73
N SER A 187 6.37 3.51 -19.28
CA SER A 187 5.67 2.31 -18.83
C SER A 187 4.81 2.59 -17.59
N SER A 188 5.34 3.33 -16.62
CA SER A 188 4.64 3.66 -15.38
C SER A 188 3.45 4.59 -15.61
N VAL A 189 3.60 5.59 -16.49
CA VAL A 189 2.52 6.50 -16.88
C VAL A 189 1.42 5.75 -17.63
N LYS A 190 1.80 4.94 -18.62
CA LYS A 190 0.88 4.18 -19.46
C LYS A 190 0.00 3.23 -18.65
N ASP A 191 0.60 2.49 -17.72
CA ASP A 191 -0.11 1.47 -16.95
C ASP A 191 -0.64 2.01 -15.60
N SER A 192 -0.33 3.27 -15.27
CA SER A 192 -0.64 3.90 -13.98
C SER A 192 -0.13 3.04 -12.81
N LEU A 193 1.14 2.63 -12.90
CA LEU A 193 1.84 1.79 -11.92
C LEU A 193 3.20 2.41 -11.58
N GLU A 194 3.30 3.14 -10.47
CA GLU A 194 4.53 3.83 -10.06
C GLU A 194 5.74 2.90 -9.88
N GLN A 195 5.51 1.66 -9.45
CA GLN A 195 6.57 0.67 -9.25
C GLN A 195 7.28 0.24 -10.54
N LEU A 196 6.71 0.50 -11.71
CA LEU A 196 7.41 0.30 -12.98
C LEU A 196 8.56 1.28 -13.15
N THR A 197 8.41 2.53 -12.68
CA THR A 197 9.52 3.50 -12.65
C THR A 197 10.71 2.94 -11.86
N TRP A 198 10.45 2.32 -10.70
CA TRP A 198 11.52 1.75 -9.88
C TRP A 198 12.22 0.59 -10.59
N MET A 199 11.46 -0.31 -11.21
CA MET A 199 12.00 -1.45 -11.96
C MET A 199 12.82 -1.01 -13.17
N ASP A 200 12.32 -0.04 -13.95
CA ASP A 200 13.00 0.52 -15.12
C ASP A 200 14.34 1.19 -14.73
N ASN A 201 14.46 1.64 -13.47
CA ASN A 201 15.69 2.21 -12.88
C ASN A 201 16.50 1.20 -12.06
N ASN A 202 16.29 -0.11 -12.30
CA ASN A 202 17.03 -1.21 -11.69
C ASN A 202 16.95 -1.22 -10.14
N ILE A 203 15.80 -0.85 -9.57
CA ILE A 203 15.52 -1.06 -8.15
C ILE A 203 14.76 -2.38 -8.04
N PRO A 204 15.38 -3.43 -7.47
CA PRO A 204 14.75 -4.73 -7.37
C PRO A 204 13.62 -4.73 -6.32
N ILE A 205 12.57 -5.49 -6.61
CA ILE A 205 11.38 -5.62 -5.76
C ILE A 205 11.22 -7.09 -5.35
N ILE A 206 11.08 -7.36 -4.05
CA ILE A 206 10.75 -8.69 -3.53
C ILE A 206 9.32 -8.67 -3.01
N ALA A 207 8.49 -9.61 -3.47
CA ALA A 207 7.12 -9.80 -3.01
C ALA A 207 7.02 -11.05 -2.14
N SER A 208 6.69 -10.89 -0.85
CA SER A 208 6.37 -12.03 0.00
C SER A 208 5.00 -12.61 -0.36
N TRP A 209 4.82 -13.91 -0.20
CA TRP A 209 3.54 -14.55 -0.45
C TRP A 209 2.69 -14.59 0.82
N THR A 210 1.40 -14.33 0.68
CA THR A 210 0.41 -14.53 1.75
C THR A 210 -0.80 -15.30 1.25
N SER A 211 -1.39 -16.09 2.12
CA SER A 211 -2.71 -16.69 1.89
C SER A 211 -3.86 -15.76 2.26
N TYR A 212 -3.56 -14.63 2.93
CA TYR A 212 -4.56 -13.66 3.34
C TYR A 212 -5.05 -12.85 2.15
N LYS A 213 -6.37 -12.63 2.11
CA LYS A 213 -7.01 -11.87 1.03
C LYS A 213 -7.43 -10.52 1.57
N SER A 214 -6.62 -9.51 1.32
CA SER A 214 -7.00 -8.14 1.63
C SER A 214 -8.11 -7.66 0.68
N LEU A 215 -9.01 -6.84 1.22
CA LEU A 215 -10.08 -6.18 0.48
C LEU A 215 -9.76 -4.68 0.39
N GLY A 216 -9.11 -4.27 -0.69
CA GLY A 216 -8.93 -2.85 -1.00
C GLY A 216 -10.26 -2.19 -1.37
N VAL A 217 -10.42 -0.92 -1.01
CA VAL A 217 -11.66 -0.16 -1.23
C VAL A 217 -11.40 1.05 -2.12
N ASP A 218 -11.74 0.93 -3.39
CA ASP A 218 -11.54 1.98 -4.38
C ASP A 218 -12.86 2.59 -4.91
N THR A 219 -13.93 1.79 -4.88
CA THR A 219 -15.23 2.14 -5.45
C THR A 219 -16.34 2.01 -4.41
N LYS A 220 -17.55 2.49 -4.77
CA LYS A 220 -18.75 2.28 -3.93
C LYS A 220 -19.10 0.81 -3.77
N GLU A 221 -18.82 -0.01 -4.78
CA GLU A 221 -19.06 -1.45 -4.73
C GLU A 221 -18.08 -2.13 -3.76
N ASP A 222 -16.78 -1.75 -3.82
CA ASP A 222 -15.79 -2.24 -2.85
C ASP A 222 -16.17 -1.86 -1.42
N LEU A 223 -16.65 -0.61 -1.21
CA LEU A 223 -17.10 -0.16 0.11
C LEU A 223 -18.29 -0.99 0.63
N LYS A 224 -19.23 -1.35 -0.25
CA LYS A 224 -20.33 -2.25 0.11
C LYS A 224 -19.78 -3.62 0.51
N ASN A 225 -18.90 -4.21 -0.32
CA ASN A 225 -18.29 -5.51 -0.04
C ASN A 225 -17.49 -5.49 1.28
N ALA A 226 -16.77 -4.40 1.55
CA ALA A 226 -16.05 -4.18 2.80
C ALA A 226 -17.01 -4.15 4.01
N ASN A 227 -18.15 -3.46 3.90
CA ASN A 227 -19.17 -3.45 4.95
C ASN A 227 -19.82 -4.83 5.16
N ASP A 228 -20.07 -5.58 4.10
CA ASP A 228 -20.62 -6.92 4.21
C ASP A 228 -19.60 -7.89 4.84
N PHE A 229 -18.32 -7.76 4.48
CA PHE A 229 -17.24 -8.50 5.12
C PHE A 229 -17.10 -8.13 6.61
N TYR A 230 -17.14 -6.83 6.94
CA TYR A 230 -17.11 -6.37 8.34
C TYR A 230 -18.16 -7.02 9.22
N LYS A 231 -19.39 -7.14 8.73
CA LYS A 231 -20.47 -7.83 9.45
C LYS A 231 -20.17 -9.31 9.69
N THR A 232 -19.49 -9.99 8.75
CA THR A 232 -19.20 -11.43 8.90
C THR A 232 -18.15 -11.73 9.97
N ILE A 233 -17.27 -10.77 10.28
CA ILE A 233 -16.21 -10.94 11.29
C ILE A 233 -16.58 -10.35 12.67
N HIS A 234 -17.73 -9.65 12.80
CA HIS A 234 -18.19 -9.04 14.05
C HIS A 234 -19.57 -9.57 14.53
N ASN A 235 -20.17 -10.50 13.79
CA ASN A 235 -21.35 -11.28 14.19
C ASN A 235 -20.90 -12.68 14.64
#